data_61d70efde33d72d4b3a84f794dae342d
#
_entry.id   61d70efde33d72d4b3a84f794dae342d
#
_cell.length_a   1.000
_cell.length_b   1.000
_cell.length_c   1.000
_cell.angle_alpha   90.00
_cell.angle_beta   90.00
_cell.angle_gamma   90.00
#
_symmetry.space_group_name_H-M   'P 1'
#
loop_
_entity.id
_entity.type
_entity.pdbx_description
1 polymer ?
#
loop_
_entity_poly.entity_id
_entity_poly.type
_entity_poly.pdbx_seq_one_letter_code
_entity_poly.pdbx_strand_id
1 'polypeptide(L)'
;MELLEFTADNGETGVRIDRCLSDKYEDLSRSYLQKLLKEQGITVNGKPVKANYKLQTGDQVQITVPDLSEPDILPENIPLDILYEDEDILVVNKPKGMVVHPANGHTCGTLVNAILYHCQGNLSGINGVMRPGIVHRIDKDTTGALLVCKNDTAHRDLAQQLKDHSIKRRYRAIVWGNIKEEEGTIEGPIGRHPVDRKKMAINYKNGKDAVTHYKVLERFGNATYIECRLETGRTHQIRVHMTSIGHPLLGDEIYGSGKNPYHLQGQTLHAMILGFVHPRTGTYMEFSAPLPEYFVNLLEK
;
A
#
# COMPACT_ATOMS: atom_id res chain seq x y z
N MET A 1 -18.69 22.08 -6.85
CA MET A 1 -19.62 21.79 -5.73
C MET A 1 -20.92 21.31 -6.35
N GLU A 2 -21.24 20.05 -6.19
CA GLU A 2 -22.45 19.44 -6.73
C GLU A 2 -23.50 19.36 -5.61
N LEU A 3 -24.74 19.75 -5.92
CA LEU A 3 -25.87 19.65 -5.01
C LEU A 3 -26.82 18.58 -5.52
N LEU A 4 -26.98 17.50 -4.73
CA LEU A 4 -27.93 16.44 -5.02
C LEU A 4 -29.08 16.53 -4.02
N GLU A 5 -30.32 16.38 -4.51
CA GLU A 5 -31.53 16.51 -3.69
C GLU A 5 -32.53 15.40 -4.02
N PHE A 6 -33.24 14.93 -3.02
CA PHE A 6 -34.42 14.09 -3.21
C PHE A 6 -35.39 14.19 -2.04
N THR A 7 -36.62 13.79 -2.27
CA THR A 7 -37.63 13.66 -1.22
C THR A 7 -37.87 12.19 -0.93
N ALA A 8 -37.75 11.78 0.33
CA ALA A 8 -37.94 10.39 0.74
C ALA A 8 -39.41 9.96 0.56
N ASP A 9 -39.60 8.82 -0.04
CA ASP A 9 -40.92 8.21 -0.26
C ASP A 9 -41.24 7.11 0.79
N ASN A 10 -42.42 6.45 0.60
CA ASN A 10 -42.85 5.38 1.52
C ASN A 10 -41.90 4.18 1.58
N GLY A 11 -41.15 3.89 0.50
CA GLY A 11 -40.21 2.78 0.42
C GLY A 11 -38.93 3.04 1.23
N GLU A 12 -38.61 4.30 1.49
CA GLU A 12 -37.42 4.73 2.21
C GLU A 12 -37.68 4.99 3.70
N THR A 13 -38.98 4.98 4.11
CA THR A 13 -39.39 5.22 5.50
C THR A 13 -38.81 4.18 6.46
N GLY A 14 -38.14 4.65 7.53
CA GLY A 14 -37.51 3.82 8.55
C GLY A 14 -36.12 3.30 8.15
N VAL A 15 -35.69 3.49 6.90
CA VAL A 15 -34.35 3.14 6.43
C VAL A 15 -33.35 4.15 6.97
N ARG A 16 -32.18 3.69 7.36
CA ARG A 16 -31.09 4.58 7.78
C ARG A 16 -30.59 5.41 6.59
N ILE A 17 -30.38 6.70 6.80
CA ILE A 17 -29.95 7.63 5.76
C ILE A 17 -28.63 7.19 5.09
N ASP A 18 -27.65 6.68 5.86
CA ASP A 18 -26.36 6.23 5.31
C ASP A 18 -26.50 5.03 4.38
N ARG A 19 -27.52 4.19 4.57
CA ARG A 19 -27.83 3.04 3.72
C ARG A 19 -28.62 3.48 2.49
N CYS A 20 -29.69 4.23 2.69
CA CYS A 20 -30.53 4.75 1.62
C CYS A 20 -29.70 5.49 0.56
N LEU A 21 -28.81 6.39 1.02
CA LEU A 21 -27.93 7.15 0.14
C LEU A 21 -26.94 6.27 -0.62
N SER A 22 -26.37 5.24 0.04
CA SER A 22 -25.44 4.30 -0.61
C SER A 22 -26.13 3.45 -1.69
N ASP A 23 -27.40 3.11 -1.48
CA ASP A 23 -28.20 2.33 -2.43
C ASP A 23 -28.69 3.22 -3.60
N LYS A 24 -28.90 4.51 -3.38
CA LYS A 24 -29.41 5.46 -4.38
C LYS A 24 -28.33 6.10 -5.25
N TYR A 25 -27.12 6.29 -4.70
CA TYR A 25 -25.98 6.92 -5.37
C TYR A 25 -24.79 5.96 -5.41
N GLU A 26 -24.75 5.10 -6.42
CA GLU A 26 -23.74 4.03 -6.58
C GLU A 26 -22.30 4.58 -6.67
N ASP A 27 -22.13 5.80 -7.19
CA ASP A 27 -20.83 6.48 -7.32
C ASP A 27 -20.29 7.01 -5.96
N LEU A 28 -21.14 7.10 -4.92
CA LEU A 28 -20.75 7.59 -3.61
C LEU A 28 -20.61 6.42 -2.61
N SER A 29 -19.38 6.08 -2.25
CA SER A 29 -19.17 5.01 -1.27
C SER A 29 -19.81 5.33 0.09
N ARG A 30 -20.33 4.29 0.77
CA ARG A 30 -20.94 4.46 2.10
C ARG A 30 -20.02 5.13 3.12
N SER A 31 -18.72 4.87 3.06
CA SER A 31 -17.74 5.53 3.94
C SER A 31 -17.60 7.03 3.64
N TYR A 32 -17.70 7.41 2.38
CA TYR A 32 -17.69 8.81 1.97
C TYR A 32 -18.97 9.53 2.42
N LEU A 33 -20.15 8.92 2.24
CA LEU A 33 -21.42 9.44 2.72
C LEU A 33 -21.44 9.63 4.26
N GLN A 34 -20.86 8.69 5.01
CA GLN A 34 -20.70 8.84 6.47
C GLN A 34 -19.76 9.99 6.85
N LYS A 35 -18.73 10.26 6.04
CA LYS A 35 -17.85 11.41 6.22
C LYS A 35 -18.64 12.71 5.97
N LEU A 36 -19.38 12.81 4.85
CA LEU A 36 -20.22 13.97 4.56
C LEU A 36 -21.26 14.24 5.65
N LEU A 37 -21.92 13.21 6.18
CA LEU A 37 -22.84 13.33 7.31
C LEU A 37 -22.16 13.89 8.56
N LYS A 38 -20.94 13.46 8.85
CA LYS A 38 -20.15 13.96 9.99
C LYS A 38 -19.71 15.41 9.78
N GLU A 39 -19.39 15.80 8.56
CA GLU A 39 -18.97 17.15 8.17
C GLU A 39 -20.16 18.10 7.86
N GLN A 40 -21.39 17.65 8.15
CA GLN A 40 -22.64 18.39 7.93
C GLN A 40 -22.92 18.73 6.45
N GLY A 41 -22.28 18.04 5.51
CA GLY A 41 -22.54 18.17 4.08
C GLY A 41 -23.84 17.50 3.62
N ILE A 42 -24.56 16.80 4.53
CA ILE A 42 -25.87 16.20 4.26
C ILE A 42 -26.86 16.71 5.29
N THR A 43 -27.97 17.24 4.80
CA THR A 43 -29.04 17.76 5.64
C THR A 43 -30.39 17.10 5.32
N VAL A 44 -31.28 17.04 6.30
CA VAL A 44 -32.67 16.62 6.14
C VAL A 44 -33.55 17.76 6.63
N ASN A 45 -34.45 18.22 5.79
CA ASN A 45 -35.30 19.38 6.07
C ASN A 45 -34.48 20.60 6.52
N GLY A 46 -33.32 20.83 5.86
CA GLY A 46 -32.39 21.92 6.16
C GLY A 46 -31.57 21.75 7.46
N LYS A 47 -31.64 20.61 8.16
CA LYS A 47 -30.89 20.36 9.40
C LYS A 47 -29.88 19.21 9.24
N PRO A 48 -28.66 19.34 9.79
CA PRO A 48 -27.69 18.25 9.78
C PRO A 48 -28.19 17.06 10.61
N VAL A 49 -27.96 15.84 10.11
CA VAL A 49 -28.38 14.61 10.75
C VAL A 49 -27.21 13.62 10.95
N LYS A 50 -27.37 12.66 11.85
CA LYS A 50 -26.39 11.58 12.07
C LYS A 50 -26.61 10.44 11.06
N ALA A 51 -25.56 9.66 10.78
CA ALA A 51 -25.58 8.54 9.83
C ALA A 51 -26.67 7.47 10.13
N ASN A 52 -27.12 7.38 11.37
CA ASN A 52 -28.17 6.45 11.78
C ASN A 52 -29.59 7.06 11.78
N TYR A 53 -29.74 8.29 11.28
CA TYR A 53 -31.06 8.92 11.12
C TYR A 53 -31.95 8.01 10.26
N LYS A 54 -33.18 7.78 10.69
CA LYS A 54 -34.20 7.01 9.97
C LYS A 54 -35.09 7.96 9.20
N LEU A 55 -35.07 7.86 7.90
CA LEU A 55 -35.88 8.67 7.00
C LEU A 55 -37.37 8.51 7.29
N GLN A 56 -38.12 9.57 7.09
CA GLN A 56 -39.59 9.60 7.12
C GLN A 56 -40.10 10.02 5.75
N THR A 57 -41.29 9.56 5.38
CA THR A 57 -41.95 9.99 4.14
C THR A 57 -42.06 11.51 4.12
N GLY A 58 -41.63 12.15 3.04
CA GLY A 58 -41.62 13.59 2.86
C GLY A 58 -40.35 14.31 3.35
N ASP A 59 -39.40 13.61 3.94
CA ASP A 59 -38.13 14.22 4.30
C ASP A 59 -37.41 14.72 3.03
N GLN A 60 -37.03 16.00 3.02
CA GLN A 60 -36.23 16.61 1.97
C GLN A 60 -34.74 16.45 2.33
N VAL A 61 -34.03 15.61 1.57
CA VAL A 61 -32.63 15.33 1.75
C VAL A 61 -31.83 16.14 0.76
N GLN A 62 -30.85 16.90 1.25
CA GLN A 62 -29.88 17.63 0.44
C GLN A 62 -28.48 17.11 0.74
N ILE A 63 -27.70 16.86 -0.32
CA ILE A 63 -26.32 16.39 -0.26
C ILE A 63 -25.47 17.41 -0.98
N THR A 64 -24.63 18.11 -0.25
CA THR A 64 -23.59 18.96 -0.82
C THR A 64 -22.34 18.11 -1.00
N VAL A 65 -22.07 17.72 -2.23
CA VAL A 65 -20.81 17.06 -2.58
C VAL A 65 -19.79 18.17 -2.86
N PRO A 66 -18.80 18.37 -1.96
CA PRO A 66 -17.72 19.29 -2.26
C PRO A 66 -17.04 18.87 -3.55
N ASP A 67 -16.59 19.82 -4.37
CA ASP A 67 -15.61 19.47 -5.40
C ASP A 67 -14.50 18.72 -4.67
N LEU A 68 -14.22 17.51 -5.10
CA LEU A 68 -13.05 16.79 -4.67
C LEU A 68 -11.84 17.63 -5.13
N SER A 69 -11.44 18.60 -4.33
CA SER A 69 -10.05 19.01 -4.35
C SER A 69 -9.29 17.79 -3.84
N GLU A 70 -8.96 16.87 -4.75
CA GLU A 70 -7.90 15.92 -4.47
C GLU A 70 -6.74 16.78 -4.01
N PRO A 71 -6.16 16.54 -2.83
CA PRO A 71 -5.06 17.35 -2.35
C PRO A 71 -4.01 17.35 -3.46
N ASP A 72 -3.71 18.49 -4.03
CA ASP A 72 -2.67 18.63 -5.04
C ASP A 72 -1.38 18.10 -4.44
N ILE A 73 -0.94 16.95 -4.94
CA ILE A 73 0.36 16.43 -4.55
C ILE A 73 1.38 17.26 -5.30
N LEU A 74 2.06 18.10 -4.55
CA LEU A 74 3.05 19.00 -5.15
C LEU A 74 4.30 18.22 -5.54
N PRO A 75 4.86 18.46 -6.75
CA PRO A 75 6.18 17.95 -7.12
C PRO A 75 7.25 18.49 -6.16
N GLU A 76 8.14 17.62 -5.69
CA GLU A 76 9.25 18.00 -4.81
C GLU A 76 10.59 17.53 -5.40
N ASN A 77 11.59 18.41 -5.41
CA ASN A 77 12.94 18.08 -5.86
C ASN A 77 13.67 17.21 -4.84
N ILE A 78 13.27 15.95 -4.77
CA ILE A 78 13.89 14.94 -3.92
C ILE A 78 14.76 14.04 -4.82
N PRO A 79 16.07 13.88 -4.53
CA PRO A 79 16.95 13.01 -5.31
C PRO A 79 16.43 11.57 -5.36
N LEU A 80 16.43 10.97 -6.55
CA LEU A 80 16.08 9.58 -6.79
C LEU A 80 17.34 8.79 -7.18
N ASP A 81 17.51 7.64 -6.56
CA ASP A 81 18.48 6.62 -7.00
C ASP A 81 17.80 5.77 -8.09
N ILE A 82 18.11 6.06 -9.35
CA ILE A 82 17.46 5.46 -10.53
C ILE A 82 18.28 4.26 -10.99
N LEU A 83 17.65 3.08 -10.99
CA LEU A 83 18.24 1.85 -11.51
C LEU A 83 18.05 1.72 -13.02
N TYR A 84 16.94 2.23 -13.54
CA TYR A 84 16.63 2.23 -14.97
C TYR A 84 15.53 3.24 -15.29
N GLU A 85 15.58 3.85 -16.45
CA GLU A 85 14.53 4.72 -16.97
C GLU A 85 14.48 4.67 -18.49
N ASP A 86 13.27 4.65 -19.05
CA ASP A 86 12.98 4.88 -20.46
C ASP A 86 11.67 5.71 -20.63
N GLU A 87 11.03 5.62 -21.81
CA GLU A 87 9.78 6.35 -22.09
C GLU A 87 8.56 5.76 -21.36
N ASP A 88 8.60 4.47 -20.97
CA ASP A 88 7.46 3.75 -20.43
C ASP A 88 7.53 3.54 -18.92
N ILE A 89 8.74 3.33 -18.41
CA ILE A 89 8.96 2.91 -17.02
C ILE A 89 10.13 3.66 -16.37
N LEU A 90 10.06 3.72 -15.04
CA LEU A 90 11.15 4.15 -14.18
C LEU A 90 11.29 3.11 -13.05
N VAL A 91 12.50 2.60 -12.82
CA VAL A 91 12.82 1.71 -11.70
C VAL A 91 13.74 2.45 -10.75
N VAL A 92 13.31 2.61 -9.50
CA VAL A 92 14.05 3.35 -8.48
C VAL A 92 14.49 2.42 -7.34
N ASN A 93 15.65 2.69 -6.75
CA ASN A 93 16.08 2.13 -5.49
C ASN A 93 15.56 3.00 -4.34
N LYS A 94 14.38 2.66 -3.80
CA LYS A 94 13.74 3.46 -2.76
C LYS A 94 14.56 3.45 -1.46
N PRO A 95 14.92 4.61 -0.89
CA PRO A 95 15.63 4.67 0.37
C PRO A 95 14.72 4.28 1.56
N LYS A 96 15.34 4.00 2.69
CA LYS A 96 14.67 3.79 3.99
C LYS A 96 14.01 5.08 4.47
N GLY A 97 12.88 4.97 5.16
CA GLY A 97 12.15 6.12 5.71
C GLY A 97 11.23 6.84 4.72
N MET A 98 11.35 6.57 3.41
CA MET A 98 10.49 7.18 2.39
C MET A 98 9.18 6.42 2.21
N VAL A 99 8.05 7.12 2.37
CA VAL A 99 6.71 6.60 2.06
C VAL A 99 6.50 6.65 0.54
N VAL A 100 5.84 5.65 -0.03
CA VAL A 100 5.63 5.60 -1.50
C VAL A 100 4.65 6.68 -1.97
N HIS A 101 3.51 6.83 -1.31
CA HIS A 101 2.47 7.79 -1.70
C HIS A 101 1.90 8.51 -0.47
N PRO A 102 1.38 9.73 -0.62
CA PRO A 102 0.81 10.49 0.48
C PRO A 102 -0.27 9.72 1.23
N ALA A 103 -0.26 9.87 2.53
CA ALA A 103 -1.22 9.26 3.45
C ALA A 103 -1.39 10.15 4.69
N ASN A 104 -2.37 9.85 5.55
CA ASN A 104 -2.54 10.59 6.80
C ASN A 104 -1.24 10.63 7.61
N GLY A 105 -0.74 11.83 7.88
CA GLY A 105 0.53 12.07 8.60
C GLY A 105 1.79 12.12 7.71
N HIS A 106 1.65 11.92 6.39
CA HIS A 106 2.74 12.03 5.41
C HIS A 106 2.16 12.58 4.10
N THR A 107 1.98 13.90 4.02
CA THR A 107 1.40 14.59 2.86
C THR A 107 2.45 15.06 1.85
N CYS A 108 3.72 15.10 2.26
CA CYS A 108 4.88 15.54 1.49
C CYS A 108 6.07 14.62 1.73
N GLY A 109 7.18 14.81 1.01
CA GLY A 109 8.40 14.02 1.14
C GLY A 109 8.24 12.55 0.69
N THR A 110 7.26 12.24 -0.13
CA THR A 110 6.99 10.87 -0.58
C THR A 110 7.66 10.57 -1.93
N LEU A 111 7.74 9.29 -2.29
CA LEU A 111 8.23 8.92 -3.62
C LEU A 111 7.38 9.55 -4.74
N VAL A 112 6.05 9.64 -4.55
CA VAL A 112 5.16 10.28 -5.53
C VAL A 112 5.53 11.75 -5.73
N ASN A 113 5.84 12.51 -4.66
CA ASN A 113 6.31 13.90 -4.81
C ASN A 113 7.60 13.98 -5.65
N ALA A 114 8.55 13.06 -5.40
CA ALA A 114 9.82 13.01 -6.11
C ALA A 114 9.65 12.64 -7.60
N ILE A 115 8.84 11.63 -7.93
CA ILE A 115 8.61 11.21 -9.31
C ILE A 115 7.79 12.22 -10.10
N LEU A 116 6.85 12.92 -9.47
CA LEU A 116 6.14 14.04 -10.11
C LEU A 116 7.10 15.14 -10.55
N TYR A 117 8.08 15.47 -9.72
CA TYR A 117 9.11 16.45 -10.07
C TYR A 117 10.03 15.92 -11.17
N HIS A 118 10.51 14.69 -11.05
CA HIS A 118 11.45 14.08 -11.99
C HIS A 118 10.83 13.89 -13.38
N CYS A 119 9.62 13.34 -13.45
CA CYS A 119 8.94 13.00 -14.70
C CYS A 119 8.20 14.19 -15.34
N GLN A 120 8.10 15.34 -14.69
CA GLN A 120 7.48 16.57 -15.22
C GLN A 120 6.10 16.34 -15.85
N GLY A 121 5.25 15.56 -15.19
CA GLY A 121 3.90 15.23 -15.66
C GLY A 121 3.80 14.00 -16.57
N ASN A 122 4.90 13.39 -16.99
CA ASN A 122 4.92 12.15 -17.75
C ASN A 122 4.77 10.94 -16.81
N LEU A 123 3.58 10.78 -16.24
CA LEU A 123 3.21 9.66 -15.37
C LEU A 123 1.81 9.15 -15.73
N SER A 124 1.58 7.86 -15.54
CA SER A 124 0.24 7.30 -15.70
C SER A 124 -0.73 7.87 -14.67
N GLY A 125 -1.89 8.31 -15.14
CA GLY A 125 -3.00 8.83 -14.32
C GLY A 125 -3.99 7.77 -13.82
N ILE A 126 -3.85 6.49 -14.17
CA ILE A 126 -4.86 5.44 -13.92
C ILE A 126 -5.26 5.34 -12.44
N ASN A 127 -4.34 5.49 -11.51
CA ASN A 127 -4.63 5.44 -10.07
C ASN A 127 -4.95 6.83 -9.45
N GLY A 128 -5.31 7.80 -10.30
CA GLY A 128 -5.67 9.16 -9.90
C GLY A 128 -4.48 9.98 -9.41
N VAL A 129 -4.77 11.23 -9.03
CA VAL A 129 -3.78 12.22 -8.59
C VAL A 129 -2.95 11.74 -7.39
N MET A 130 -3.55 10.92 -6.51
CA MET A 130 -2.90 10.45 -5.28
C MET A 130 -1.81 9.39 -5.51
N ARG A 131 -1.78 8.73 -6.67
CA ARG A 131 -0.85 7.62 -6.94
C ARG A 131 -0.43 7.54 -8.40
N PRO A 132 -0.05 8.65 -9.04
CA PRO A 132 0.33 8.64 -10.45
C PRO A 132 1.50 7.68 -10.67
N GLY A 133 1.38 6.82 -11.67
CA GLY A 133 2.43 5.85 -12.03
C GLY A 133 2.67 4.68 -11.07
N ILE A 134 2.01 4.62 -9.91
CA ILE A 134 2.27 3.60 -8.88
C ILE A 134 1.40 2.36 -9.09
N VAL A 135 2.01 1.24 -9.47
CA VAL A 135 1.35 -0.08 -9.63
C VAL A 135 1.54 -1.00 -8.42
N HIS A 136 2.61 -0.82 -7.66
CA HIS A 136 2.86 -1.56 -6.43
C HIS A 136 3.56 -0.69 -5.38
N ARG A 137 3.72 -1.23 -4.17
CA ARG A 137 4.35 -0.48 -3.07
C ARG A 137 5.18 -1.40 -2.18
N ILE A 138 6.17 -0.79 -1.53
CA ILE A 138 6.89 -1.36 -0.39
C ILE A 138 6.70 -0.43 0.82
N ASP A 139 6.94 -0.95 2.01
CA ASP A 139 6.72 -0.20 3.26
C ASP A 139 7.70 0.99 3.38
N LYS A 140 7.39 1.95 4.25
CA LYS A 140 8.21 3.13 4.54
C LYS A 140 9.68 2.77 4.77
N ASP A 141 9.93 1.80 5.66
CA ASP A 141 11.27 1.41 6.07
C ASP A 141 11.83 0.20 5.29
N THR A 142 11.11 -0.27 4.27
CA THR A 142 11.64 -1.22 3.29
C THR A 142 12.36 -0.46 2.19
N THR A 143 13.58 -0.88 1.90
CA THR A 143 14.42 -0.31 0.84
C THR A 143 14.35 -1.15 -0.44
N GLY A 144 14.88 -0.62 -1.55
CA GLY A 144 15.13 -1.39 -2.77
C GLY A 144 14.22 -1.09 -3.95
N ALA A 145 14.24 -1.99 -4.92
CA ALA A 145 13.65 -1.78 -6.24
C ALA A 145 12.14 -1.59 -6.22
N LEU A 146 11.69 -0.51 -6.85
CA LEU A 146 10.28 -0.17 -7.04
C LEU A 146 10.05 0.33 -8.46
N LEU A 147 8.98 -0.17 -9.09
CA LEU A 147 8.59 0.13 -10.46
C LEU A 147 7.56 1.27 -10.49
N VAL A 148 7.77 2.20 -11.41
CA VAL A 148 6.89 3.33 -11.71
C VAL A 148 6.53 3.31 -13.20
N CYS A 149 5.29 3.57 -13.54
CA CYS A 149 4.78 3.63 -14.92
C CYS A 149 4.67 5.07 -15.39
N LYS A 150 5.33 5.41 -16.49
CA LYS A 150 5.33 6.77 -17.07
C LYS A 150 4.12 7.04 -17.95
N ASN A 151 3.40 6.02 -18.39
CA ASN A 151 2.18 6.15 -19.19
C ASN A 151 1.15 5.06 -18.87
N ASP A 152 -0.07 5.26 -19.35
CA ASP A 152 -1.21 4.39 -19.06
C ASP A 152 -1.12 3.00 -19.71
N THR A 153 -0.41 2.88 -20.83
CA THR A 153 -0.20 1.58 -21.50
C THR A 153 0.70 0.69 -20.65
N ALA A 154 1.84 1.24 -20.20
CA ALA A 154 2.74 0.55 -19.29
C ALA A 154 2.04 0.19 -17.96
N HIS A 155 1.22 1.11 -17.46
CA HIS A 155 0.47 0.87 -16.21
C HIS A 155 -0.50 -0.31 -16.33
N ARG A 156 -1.32 -0.37 -17.38
CA ARG A 156 -2.28 -1.47 -17.59
C ARG A 156 -1.58 -2.82 -17.73
N ASP A 157 -0.53 -2.88 -18.53
CA ASP A 157 0.24 -4.11 -18.73
C ASP A 157 0.90 -4.60 -17.44
N LEU A 158 1.66 -3.74 -16.77
CA LEU A 158 2.37 -4.10 -15.53
C LEU A 158 1.42 -4.38 -14.35
N ALA A 159 0.27 -3.73 -14.30
CA ALA A 159 -0.78 -4.07 -13.33
C ALA A 159 -1.36 -5.47 -13.61
N GLN A 160 -1.51 -5.86 -14.90
CA GLN A 160 -1.93 -7.20 -15.26
C GLN A 160 -0.86 -8.24 -14.89
N GLN A 161 0.42 -7.98 -15.19
CA GLN A 161 1.52 -8.85 -14.79
C GLN A 161 1.59 -9.05 -13.26
N LEU A 162 1.31 -7.99 -12.46
CA LEU A 162 1.19 -8.10 -11.00
C LEU A 162 0.02 -8.97 -10.55
N LYS A 163 -1.11 -8.85 -11.23
CA LYS A 163 -2.33 -9.65 -10.98
C LYS A 163 -2.12 -11.12 -11.32
N ASP A 164 -1.40 -11.40 -12.40
CA ASP A 164 -1.07 -12.74 -12.88
C ASP A 164 0.12 -13.35 -12.12
N HIS A 165 0.68 -12.61 -11.15
CA HIS A 165 1.84 -13.02 -10.34
C HIS A 165 3.09 -13.34 -11.17
N SER A 166 3.22 -12.80 -12.37
CA SER A 166 4.36 -13.03 -13.28
C SER A 166 5.56 -12.15 -12.98
N ILE A 167 5.37 -11.04 -12.24
CA ILE A 167 6.47 -10.17 -11.81
C ILE A 167 7.31 -10.86 -10.74
N LYS A 168 8.59 -11.06 -11.04
CA LYS A 168 9.56 -11.61 -10.10
C LYS A 168 9.90 -10.58 -9.02
N ARG A 169 9.69 -10.95 -7.76
CA ARG A 169 9.98 -10.09 -6.60
C ARG A 169 10.73 -10.91 -5.55
N ARG A 170 12.02 -10.60 -5.37
CA ARG A 170 12.83 -11.21 -4.32
C ARG A 170 13.30 -10.16 -3.33
N TYR A 171 13.20 -10.52 -2.08
CA TYR A 171 13.57 -9.67 -0.96
C TYR A 171 14.68 -10.31 -0.17
N ARG A 172 15.51 -9.49 0.46
CA ARG A 172 16.45 -9.89 1.49
C ARG A 172 15.93 -9.42 2.84
N ALA A 173 16.01 -10.28 3.83
CA ALA A 173 15.59 -9.95 5.19
C ALA A 173 16.53 -10.57 6.22
N ILE A 174 16.69 -9.92 7.37
CA ILE A 174 17.33 -10.52 8.54
C ILE A 174 16.25 -10.64 9.61
N VAL A 175 16.06 -11.86 10.11
CA VAL A 175 15.02 -12.21 11.08
C VAL A 175 15.62 -12.68 12.40
N TRP A 176 14.87 -12.53 13.49
CA TRP A 176 15.28 -13.05 14.79
C TRP A 176 15.23 -14.56 14.84
N GLY A 177 16.21 -15.13 15.56
CA GLY A 177 16.33 -16.57 15.84
C GLY A 177 16.92 -17.35 14.65
N ASN A 178 17.24 -18.61 14.92
CA ASN A 178 17.75 -19.55 13.92
C ASN A 178 16.58 -20.33 13.32
N ILE A 179 16.32 -20.11 12.04
CA ILE A 179 15.41 -20.95 11.27
C ILE A 179 16.13 -22.29 11.02
N LYS A 180 15.51 -23.41 11.38
CA LYS A 180 16.11 -24.75 11.27
C LYS A 180 16.09 -25.24 9.82
N GLU A 181 14.98 -25.07 9.15
CA GLU A 181 14.72 -25.48 7.77
C GLU A 181 15.50 -24.59 6.80
N GLU A 182 16.10 -25.16 5.75
CA GLU A 182 16.84 -24.40 4.74
C GLU A 182 15.92 -23.54 3.86
N GLU A 183 14.69 -23.97 3.66
CA GLU A 183 13.67 -23.27 2.91
C GLU A 183 12.28 -23.63 3.41
N GLY A 184 11.29 -22.78 3.10
CA GLY A 184 9.90 -23.06 3.47
C GLY A 184 8.93 -22.15 2.76
N THR A 185 7.66 -22.51 2.86
CA THR A 185 6.53 -21.74 2.34
C THR A 185 5.58 -21.41 3.48
N ILE A 186 5.20 -20.13 3.57
CA ILE A 186 4.23 -19.64 4.54
C ILE A 186 2.98 -19.24 3.78
N GLU A 187 1.89 -19.93 4.06
CA GLU A 187 0.58 -19.66 3.51
C GLU A 187 -0.34 -19.16 4.64
N GLY A 188 -0.96 -18.00 4.43
CA GLY A 188 -1.87 -17.46 5.42
C GLY A 188 -2.51 -16.15 4.93
N PRO A 189 -3.85 -16.06 4.90
CA PRO A 189 -4.53 -14.89 4.42
C PRO A 189 -4.24 -13.67 5.30
N ILE A 190 -3.84 -12.56 4.69
CA ILE A 190 -3.49 -11.33 5.41
C ILE A 190 -4.64 -10.33 5.35
N GLY A 191 -5.06 -9.87 6.54
CA GLY A 191 -6.08 -8.85 6.73
C GLY A 191 -5.70 -7.88 7.84
N ARG A 192 -6.56 -6.89 8.09
CA ARG A 192 -6.39 -5.97 9.22
C ARG A 192 -6.45 -6.76 10.53
N HIS A 193 -5.56 -6.41 11.46
CA HIS A 193 -5.61 -6.96 12.81
C HIS A 193 -6.94 -6.58 13.48
N PRO A 194 -7.64 -7.51 14.15
CA PRO A 194 -9.00 -7.28 14.66
C PRO A 194 -9.08 -6.15 15.71
N VAL A 195 -8.02 -5.92 16.46
CA VAL A 195 -7.96 -4.93 17.55
C VAL A 195 -7.08 -3.72 17.17
N ASP A 196 -5.84 -3.96 16.75
CA ASP A 196 -4.88 -2.92 16.45
C ASP A 196 -4.93 -2.55 14.96
N ARG A 197 -5.59 -1.42 14.63
CA ARG A 197 -5.76 -0.95 13.24
C ARG A 197 -4.44 -0.58 12.53
N LYS A 198 -3.33 -0.41 13.25
CA LYS A 198 -2.02 -0.13 12.67
C LYS A 198 -1.33 -1.40 12.17
N LYS A 199 -1.79 -2.57 12.61
CA LYS A 199 -1.23 -3.89 12.28
C LYS A 199 -2.05 -4.60 11.21
N MET A 200 -1.35 -5.45 10.47
CA MET A 200 -1.91 -6.55 9.70
C MET A 200 -1.72 -7.84 10.50
N ALA A 201 -2.49 -8.87 10.19
CA ALA A 201 -2.38 -10.19 10.82
C ALA A 201 -2.79 -11.28 9.83
N ILE A 202 -2.45 -12.51 10.12
CA ILE A 202 -3.11 -13.66 9.50
C ILE A 202 -4.57 -13.65 9.97
N ASN A 203 -5.48 -13.56 9.01
CA ASN A 203 -6.91 -13.37 9.28
C ASN A 203 -7.74 -14.24 8.33
N TYR A 204 -8.08 -15.43 8.78
CA TYR A 204 -8.86 -16.40 7.99
C TYR A 204 -10.28 -15.95 7.70
N LYS A 205 -10.82 -14.97 8.44
CA LYS A 205 -12.20 -14.50 8.26
C LYS A 205 -12.32 -13.44 7.15
N ASN A 206 -11.39 -12.49 7.09
CA ASN A 206 -11.46 -11.31 6.21
C ASN A 206 -10.12 -11.00 5.52
N GLY A 207 -9.16 -11.92 5.60
CA GLY A 207 -7.87 -11.77 4.93
C GLY A 207 -7.95 -12.11 3.44
N LYS A 208 -6.98 -11.61 2.68
CA LYS A 208 -6.74 -12.00 1.30
C LYS A 208 -5.60 -12.98 1.23
N ASP A 209 -5.72 -14.02 0.43
CA ASP A 209 -4.68 -15.04 0.26
C ASP A 209 -3.30 -14.43 0.07
N ALA A 210 -2.34 -15.00 0.75
CA ALA A 210 -0.96 -14.56 0.70
C ALA A 210 -0.02 -15.76 0.83
N VAL A 211 1.01 -15.79 -0.03
CA VAL A 211 2.03 -16.84 -0.08
C VAL A 211 3.41 -16.21 -0.14
N THR A 212 4.26 -16.63 0.80
CA THR A 212 5.68 -16.21 0.90
C THR A 212 6.55 -17.45 0.98
N HIS A 213 7.48 -17.60 0.04
CA HIS A 213 8.56 -18.60 0.13
C HIS A 213 9.78 -17.94 0.74
N TYR A 214 10.48 -18.64 1.61
CA TYR A 214 11.76 -18.20 2.14
C TYR A 214 12.85 -19.25 1.88
N LYS A 215 14.07 -18.78 1.75
CA LYS A 215 15.29 -19.60 1.71
C LYS A 215 16.32 -19.00 2.65
N VAL A 216 16.90 -19.83 3.51
CA VAL A 216 17.99 -19.43 4.40
C VAL A 216 19.25 -19.24 3.57
N LEU A 217 19.94 -18.13 3.78
CA LEU A 217 21.21 -17.81 3.16
C LEU A 217 22.36 -17.98 4.14
N GLU A 218 22.14 -17.52 5.41
CA GLU A 218 23.16 -17.58 6.45
C GLU A 218 22.49 -17.51 7.85
N ARG A 219 23.15 -18.11 8.86
CA ARG A 219 22.73 -18.11 10.27
C ARG A 219 23.80 -17.50 11.16
N PHE A 220 23.40 -16.53 12.01
CA PHE A 220 24.29 -15.76 12.88
C PHE A 220 24.04 -16.04 14.38
N GLY A 221 23.76 -17.26 14.75
CA GLY A 221 23.50 -17.63 16.15
C GLY A 221 22.15 -17.19 16.70
N ASN A 222 21.83 -15.92 16.68
CA ASN A 222 20.55 -15.35 17.16
C ASN A 222 19.70 -14.70 16.06
N ALA A 223 20.17 -14.74 14.83
CA ALA A 223 19.50 -14.18 13.66
C ALA A 223 19.73 -15.06 12.42
N THR A 224 18.85 -14.93 11.44
CA THR A 224 18.96 -15.63 10.16
C THR A 224 18.80 -14.64 9.01
N TYR A 225 19.72 -14.69 8.05
CA TYR A 225 19.64 -13.98 6.78
C TYR A 225 18.89 -14.83 5.77
N ILE A 226 17.84 -14.29 5.16
CA ILE A 226 16.96 -15.03 4.27
C ILE A 226 16.70 -14.28 2.97
N GLU A 227 16.43 -15.04 1.92
CA GLU A 227 15.73 -14.55 0.73
C GLU A 227 14.25 -14.88 0.84
N CYS A 228 13.39 -13.92 0.54
CA CYS A 228 11.95 -14.15 0.39
C CYS A 228 11.51 -13.95 -1.06
N ARG A 229 10.75 -14.90 -1.60
CA ARG A 229 10.06 -14.80 -2.89
C ARG A 229 8.55 -14.69 -2.66
N LEU A 230 7.93 -13.68 -3.28
CA LEU A 230 6.50 -13.42 -3.11
C LEU A 230 5.71 -13.91 -4.34
N GLU A 231 4.63 -14.65 -4.10
CA GLU A 231 3.58 -14.84 -5.10
C GLU A 231 2.58 -13.67 -5.05
N THR A 232 2.17 -13.29 -3.87
CA THR A 232 1.24 -12.17 -3.62
C THR A 232 1.98 -10.96 -3.05
N GLY A 233 1.33 -9.79 -2.99
CA GLY A 233 1.92 -8.55 -2.46
C GLY A 233 0.97 -7.84 -1.49
N ARG A 234 0.65 -8.47 -0.34
CA ARG A 234 -0.20 -7.86 0.68
C ARG A 234 0.59 -6.91 1.56
N THR A 235 -0.08 -5.94 2.14
CA THR A 235 0.52 -4.99 3.09
C THR A 235 1.20 -5.74 4.23
N HIS A 236 2.47 -5.43 4.50
CA HIS A 236 3.31 -6.03 5.53
C HIS A 236 3.49 -7.56 5.39
N GLN A 237 3.30 -8.15 4.20
CA GLN A 237 3.19 -9.59 4.02
C GLN A 237 4.37 -10.38 4.62
N ILE A 238 5.62 -10.08 4.23
CA ILE A 238 6.81 -10.77 4.75
C ILE A 238 6.89 -10.60 6.27
N ARG A 239 6.64 -9.41 6.77
CA ARG A 239 6.70 -9.07 8.19
C ARG A 239 5.72 -9.90 9.01
N VAL A 240 4.45 -9.99 8.56
CA VAL A 240 3.41 -10.79 9.21
C VAL A 240 3.71 -12.28 9.12
N HIS A 241 4.09 -12.78 7.94
CA HIS A 241 4.38 -14.20 7.73
C HIS A 241 5.58 -14.66 8.55
N MET A 242 6.70 -13.93 8.54
CA MET A 242 7.86 -14.30 9.33
C MET A 242 7.58 -14.25 10.84
N THR A 243 6.80 -13.26 11.28
CA THR A 243 6.35 -13.19 12.68
C THR A 243 5.46 -14.38 13.07
N SER A 244 4.60 -14.84 12.16
CA SER A 244 3.68 -15.96 12.46
C SER A 244 4.39 -17.29 12.69
N ILE A 245 5.59 -17.47 12.14
CA ILE A 245 6.43 -18.64 12.38
C ILE A 245 7.50 -18.40 13.48
N GLY A 246 7.38 -17.30 14.25
CA GLY A 246 8.25 -16.99 15.37
C GLY A 246 9.56 -16.28 15.02
N HIS A 247 9.73 -15.84 13.80
CA HIS A 247 10.95 -15.18 13.28
C HIS A 247 10.67 -13.75 12.77
N PRO A 248 10.27 -12.79 13.64
CA PRO A 248 10.04 -11.41 13.21
C PRO A 248 11.34 -10.78 12.68
N LEU A 249 11.21 -9.77 11.81
CA LEU A 249 12.36 -9.07 11.24
C LEU A 249 13.10 -8.27 12.29
N LEU A 250 14.42 -8.19 12.20
CA LEU A 250 15.22 -7.31 13.02
C LEU A 250 14.79 -5.85 12.81
N GLY A 251 14.71 -5.09 13.91
CA GLY A 251 14.32 -3.68 13.89
C GLY A 251 12.86 -3.41 13.57
N ASP A 252 12.01 -4.43 13.42
CA ASP A 252 10.57 -4.22 13.19
C ASP A 252 9.88 -3.75 14.47
N GLU A 253 9.52 -2.47 14.52
CA GLU A 253 8.88 -1.84 15.69
C GLU A 253 7.42 -2.27 15.89
N ILE A 254 6.78 -2.78 14.81
CA ILE A 254 5.36 -3.16 14.83
C ILE A 254 5.17 -4.62 15.21
N TYR A 255 5.98 -5.52 14.64
CA TYR A 255 5.86 -6.96 14.78
C TYR A 255 6.99 -7.60 15.59
N GLY A 256 8.06 -6.87 15.86
CA GLY A 256 9.20 -7.36 16.62
C GLY A 256 8.93 -7.43 18.13
N SER A 257 9.88 -8.02 18.86
CA SER A 257 9.86 -8.17 20.32
C SER A 257 10.15 -6.90 21.11
N GLY A 258 10.36 -5.76 20.46
CA GLY A 258 10.81 -4.51 21.06
C GLY A 258 12.33 -4.47 21.37
N LYS A 259 13.04 -5.57 21.24
CA LYS A 259 14.51 -5.61 21.37
C LYS A 259 15.17 -5.08 20.11
N ASN A 260 16.03 -4.09 20.24
CA ASN A 260 16.75 -3.48 19.13
C ASN A 260 18.22 -3.18 19.51
N PRO A 261 19.04 -4.21 19.78
CA PRO A 261 20.43 -4.05 20.20
C PRO A 261 21.33 -3.45 19.11
N TYR A 262 20.87 -3.46 17.87
CA TYR A 262 21.60 -2.92 16.72
C TYR A 262 21.19 -1.48 16.39
N HIS A 263 20.32 -0.85 17.19
CA HIS A 263 19.82 0.53 17.00
C HIS A 263 19.23 0.78 15.59
N LEU A 264 18.54 -0.22 15.04
CA LEU A 264 17.94 -0.16 13.71
C LEU A 264 16.72 0.76 13.71
N GLN A 265 16.59 1.55 12.67
CA GLN A 265 15.40 2.35 12.41
C GLN A 265 14.47 1.57 11.44
N GLY A 266 13.46 0.88 11.99
CA GLY A 266 12.53 0.06 11.21
C GLY A 266 13.12 -1.29 10.77
N GLN A 267 12.30 -2.10 10.12
CA GLN A 267 12.57 -3.48 9.72
C GLN A 267 13.77 -3.62 8.76
N THR A 268 14.51 -4.70 8.91
CA THR A 268 15.58 -5.11 7.99
C THR A 268 14.98 -5.92 6.84
N LEU A 269 14.48 -5.19 5.84
CA LEU A 269 13.84 -5.73 4.63
C LEU A 269 14.24 -4.90 3.41
N HIS A 270 14.66 -5.60 2.35
CA HIS A 270 15.15 -4.97 1.13
C HIS A 270 14.60 -5.70 -0.12
N ALA A 271 13.95 -4.95 -1.01
CA ALA A 271 13.48 -5.42 -2.31
C ALA A 271 14.68 -5.53 -3.26
N MET A 272 15.34 -6.70 -3.24
CA MET A 272 16.62 -6.94 -3.92
C MET A 272 16.48 -7.08 -5.41
N ILE A 273 15.48 -7.86 -5.88
CA ILE A 273 15.30 -8.16 -7.30
C ILE A 273 13.86 -7.85 -7.70
N LEU A 274 13.75 -7.16 -8.83
CA LEU A 274 12.50 -6.89 -9.52
C LEU A 274 12.65 -7.27 -11.00
N GLY A 275 11.85 -8.24 -11.47
CA GLY A 275 11.88 -8.69 -12.87
C GLY A 275 10.49 -8.75 -13.47
N PHE A 276 10.34 -8.26 -14.69
CA PHE A 276 9.07 -8.18 -15.41
C PHE A 276 9.30 -8.20 -16.94
N VAL A 277 8.25 -8.40 -17.68
CA VAL A 277 8.28 -8.24 -19.15
C VAL A 277 8.00 -6.77 -19.46
N HIS A 278 8.89 -6.15 -20.22
CA HIS A 278 8.73 -4.73 -20.59
C HIS A 278 7.48 -4.52 -21.47
N PRO A 279 6.61 -3.57 -21.12
CA PRO A 279 5.26 -3.45 -21.73
C PRO A 279 5.27 -3.13 -23.23
N ARG A 280 6.30 -2.43 -23.73
CA ARG A 280 6.40 -2.08 -25.15
C ARG A 280 7.18 -3.11 -25.96
N THR A 281 8.31 -3.59 -25.42
CA THR A 281 9.24 -4.44 -26.20
C THR A 281 8.95 -5.93 -26.05
N GLY A 282 8.18 -6.33 -25.03
CA GLY A 282 7.96 -7.75 -24.71
C GLY A 282 9.21 -8.48 -24.18
N THR A 283 10.29 -7.76 -23.92
CA THR A 283 11.55 -8.32 -23.43
C THR A 283 11.52 -8.46 -21.91
N TYR A 284 11.94 -9.60 -21.37
CA TYR A 284 12.13 -9.75 -19.92
C TYR A 284 13.31 -8.92 -19.45
N MET A 285 13.08 -8.11 -18.41
CA MET A 285 14.08 -7.27 -17.76
C MET A 285 14.13 -7.59 -16.27
N GLU A 286 15.33 -7.57 -15.69
CA GLU A 286 15.54 -7.82 -14.28
C GLU A 286 16.53 -6.80 -13.72
N PHE A 287 16.15 -6.20 -12.59
CA PHE A 287 16.92 -5.17 -11.90
C PHE A 287 17.27 -5.64 -10.50
N SER A 288 18.50 -5.37 -10.08
CA SER A 288 18.99 -5.64 -8.73
C SER A 288 19.31 -4.33 -8.04
N ALA A 289 18.68 -4.05 -6.91
CA ALA A 289 19.03 -2.94 -6.05
C ALA A 289 20.19 -3.35 -5.13
N PRO A 290 21.24 -2.53 -4.96
CA PRO A 290 22.33 -2.85 -4.05
C PRO A 290 21.84 -2.87 -2.60
N LEU A 291 22.38 -3.78 -1.79
CA LEU A 291 22.11 -3.80 -0.36
C LEU A 291 22.53 -2.47 0.28
N PRO A 292 21.68 -1.84 1.09
CA PRO A 292 22.05 -0.62 1.79
C PRO A 292 23.11 -0.88 2.86
N GLU A 293 23.93 0.12 3.14
CA GLU A 293 25.09 0.02 4.06
C GLU A 293 24.72 -0.59 5.42
N TYR A 294 23.59 -0.18 6.02
CA TYR A 294 23.16 -0.74 7.31
C TYR A 294 22.93 -2.26 7.26
N PHE A 295 22.55 -2.77 6.09
CA PHE A 295 22.31 -4.20 5.88
C PHE A 295 23.64 -4.94 5.77
N VAL A 296 24.59 -4.40 5.00
CA VAL A 296 25.96 -4.94 4.85
C VAL A 296 26.64 -4.99 6.21
N ASN A 297 26.61 -3.89 6.98
CA ASN A 297 27.20 -3.81 8.32
C ASN A 297 26.61 -4.82 9.32
N LEU A 298 25.38 -5.29 9.12
CA LEU A 298 24.79 -6.35 9.95
C LEU A 298 25.28 -7.75 9.53
N LEU A 299 25.58 -7.95 8.26
CA LEU A 299 26.05 -9.23 7.73
C LEU A 299 27.55 -9.46 8.00
N GLU A 300 28.32 -8.40 8.25
CA GLU A 300 29.75 -8.45 8.57
C GLU A 300 30.04 -8.64 10.08
N LYS A 301 29.01 -8.62 10.93
CA LYS A 301 29.12 -8.81 12.39
C LYS A 301 28.88 -10.25 12.82
#